data_ccf247ff7a1eed8e09f32ef1249c2f15
#
_entry.id   ccf247ff7a1eed8e09f32ef1249c2f15
#
_cell.length_a   1.000
_cell.length_b   1.000
_cell.length_c   1.000
_cell.angle_alpha   90.00
_cell.angle_beta   90.00
_cell.angle_gamma   90.00
#
_symmetry.space_group_name_H-M   'P 1'
#
loop_
_entity.id
_entity.type
_entity.pdbx_description
1 polymer ?
#
loop_
_entity_poly.entity_id
_entity_poly.type
_entity_poly.pdbx_seq_one_letter_code
_entity_poly.pdbx_strand_id
1 'polypeptide(L)'
;ILDEAIKASVQLSHRYIPARQLPDKAVSLIDTACARVALSQHSTPSRIETLQRKILALTTEKNNLARESKLDIDQQERITHIDSLIADMSSQLETLEPRWQQEKQLIGELKAIRSEILNSDEPDTALLDQQKQLTEKLKAMQQDTPLVMSLVDTHAVANVVSDWTGIPVGKMVKDELQAVLNLDQTLAKRIIDQDHGIEAIAKRIQTARASLDDPNKPIGVFMLAGPSGVGKTETALALADTLYGGEHNIITINMSEYQEAHTVSTLKGAPPGYVGYGEGGVLTEAVRRKPYSVVLLDEVEKAHPDVHEIFFQVFDKGWMEDGEGRYIDFKNAIIILTAN
;
A
#
# COMPACT_ATOMS: atom_id res chain seq x y z
N ILE A 1 -20.44 6.55 9.53
CA ILE A 1 -19.06 6.95 9.24
C ILE A 1 -18.49 7.50 10.53
N LEU A 2 -17.29 7.06 10.93
CA LEU A 2 -16.58 7.61 12.08
C LEU A 2 -15.68 8.78 11.65
N ASP A 3 -15.43 9.73 12.57
CA ASP A 3 -14.54 10.88 12.31
C ASP A 3 -13.11 10.42 11.94
N GLU A 4 -12.65 9.35 12.57
CA GLU A 4 -11.36 8.73 12.24
C GLU A 4 -11.29 8.23 10.79
N ALA A 5 -12.39 7.73 10.23
CA ALA A 5 -12.44 7.32 8.83
C ALA A 5 -12.33 8.51 7.87
N ILE A 6 -12.92 9.64 8.22
CA ILE A 6 -12.81 10.88 7.44
C ILE A 6 -11.35 11.36 7.44
N LYS A 7 -10.71 11.41 8.61
CA LYS A 7 -9.29 11.75 8.73
C LYS A 7 -8.40 10.78 7.95
N ALA A 8 -8.64 9.48 8.11
CA ALA A 8 -7.91 8.44 7.40
C ALA A 8 -8.09 8.56 5.87
N SER A 9 -9.29 8.91 5.38
CA SER A 9 -9.51 9.06 3.94
C SER A 9 -8.65 10.18 3.33
N VAL A 10 -8.49 11.29 4.05
CA VAL A 10 -7.62 12.40 3.61
C VAL A 10 -6.16 11.96 3.65
N GLN A 11 -5.71 11.39 4.77
CA GLN A 11 -4.32 11.00 4.96
C GLN A 11 -3.89 9.88 4.00
N LEU A 12 -4.66 8.79 3.91
CA LEU A 12 -4.34 7.65 3.07
C LEU A 12 -4.46 7.99 1.57
N SER A 13 -5.48 8.79 1.18
CA SER A 13 -5.59 9.22 -0.21
C SER A 13 -4.46 10.17 -0.61
N HIS A 14 -4.06 11.09 0.28
CA HIS A 14 -2.93 11.98 0.03
C HIS A 14 -1.64 11.20 -0.17
N ARG A 15 -1.40 10.19 0.65
CA ARG A 15 -0.17 9.40 0.67
C ARG A 15 -0.09 8.36 -0.44
N TYR A 16 -1.19 7.64 -0.69
CA TYR A 16 -1.16 6.44 -1.55
C TYR A 16 -1.88 6.61 -2.89
N ILE A 17 -2.62 7.71 -3.09
CA ILE A 17 -3.34 7.98 -4.35
C ILE A 17 -2.88 9.32 -4.93
N PRO A 18 -1.74 9.36 -5.64
CA PRO A 18 -1.17 10.61 -6.14
C PRO A 18 -1.89 11.16 -7.38
N ALA A 19 -2.59 10.30 -8.14
CA ALA A 19 -3.14 10.65 -9.46
C ALA A 19 -4.30 11.67 -9.42
N ARG A 20 -4.89 11.93 -8.26
CA ARG A 20 -6.02 12.85 -8.08
C ARG A 20 -5.71 13.88 -7.00
N GLN A 21 -6.34 15.06 -7.07
CA GLN A 21 -6.18 16.10 -6.05
C GLN A 21 -7.19 15.95 -4.91
N LEU A 22 -6.86 16.52 -3.75
CA LEU A 22 -7.82 16.73 -2.67
C LEU A 22 -8.72 17.93 -3.04
N PRO A 23 -10.01 17.92 -2.64
CA PRO A 23 -10.69 16.92 -1.80
C PRO A 23 -11.23 15.71 -2.56
N ASP A 24 -11.33 15.71 -3.88
CA ASP A 24 -12.02 14.71 -4.69
C ASP A 24 -11.63 13.26 -4.38
N LYS A 25 -10.33 12.98 -4.25
CA LYS A 25 -9.87 11.63 -3.96
C LYS A 25 -10.31 11.12 -2.59
N ALA A 26 -10.37 11.99 -1.58
CA ALA A 26 -10.82 11.62 -0.25
C ALA A 26 -12.35 11.37 -0.22
N VAL A 27 -13.11 12.19 -0.93
CA VAL A 27 -14.58 12.01 -1.08
C VAL A 27 -14.88 10.71 -1.82
N SER A 28 -14.23 10.46 -2.95
CA SER A 28 -14.39 9.21 -3.72
C SER A 28 -14.01 7.98 -2.89
N LEU A 29 -12.98 8.09 -2.04
CA LEU A 29 -12.52 7.01 -1.18
C LEU A 29 -13.55 6.68 -0.09
N ILE A 30 -14.11 7.70 0.57
CA ILE A 30 -15.17 7.53 1.56
C ILE A 30 -16.45 6.95 0.92
N ASP A 31 -16.86 7.47 -0.23
CA ASP A 31 -18.04 6.99 -0.92
C ASP A 31 -17.90 5.50 -1.27
N THR A 32 -16.77 5.09 -1.81
CA THR A 32 -16.47 3.69 -2.08
C THR A 32 -16.44 2.84 -0.81
N ALA A 33 -15.87 3.35 0.28
CA ALA A 33 -15.86 2.64 1.57
C ALA A 33 -17.28 2.47 2.13
N CYS A 34 -18.12 3.51 2.04
CA CYS A 34 -19.54 3.44 2.44
C CYS A 34 -20.31 2.41 1.61
N ALA A 35 -20.14 2.42 0.28
CA ALA A 35 -20.78 1.45 -0.61
C ALA A 35 -20.34 0.02 -0.27
N ARG A 36 -19.06 -0.23 0.00
CA ARG A 36 -18.53 -1.54 0.41
C ARG A 36 -19.11 -2.02 1.73
N VAL A 37 -19.13 -1.15 2.73
CA VAL A 37 -19.72 -1.49 4.04
C VAL A 37 -21.20 -1.85 3.87
N ALA A 38 -21.95 -1.06 3.11
CA ALA A 38 -23.35 -1.36 2.82
C ALA A 38 -23.53 -2.70 2.08
N LEU A 39 -22.72 -2.95 1.05
CA LEU A 39 -22.74 -4.21 0.31
C LEU A 39 -22.36 -5.40 1.21
N SER A 40 -21.32 -5.27 2.05
CA SER A 40 -20.86 -6.36 2.92
C SER A 40 -21.94 -6.85 3.89
N GLN A 41 -22.89 -5.98 4.28
CA GLN A 41 -23.99 -6.33 5.17
C GLN A 41 -25.11 -7.12 4.47
N HIS A 42 -25.20 -7.04 3.14
CA HIS A 42 -26.28 -7.63 2.35
C HIS A 42 -25.83 -8.74 1.40
N SER A 43 -24.55 -8.77 1.02
CA SER A 43 -23.99 -9.76 0.09
C SER A 43 -23.16 -10.82 0.81
N THR A 44 -22.93 -11.94 0.13
CA THR A 44 -22.00 -12.98 0.57
C THR A 44 -20.57 -12.44 0.53
N PRO A 45 -19.75 -12.63 1.59
CA PRO A 45 -18.36 -12.20 1.59
C PRO A 45 -17.58 -12.80 0.40
N SER A 46 -16.73 -11.98 -0.22
CA SER A 46 -15.94 -12.38 -1.38
C SER A 46 -15.09 -13.63 -1.16
N ARG A 47 -14.63 -13.85 0.08
CA ARG A 47 -13.85 -15.04 0.46
C ARG A 47 -14.70 -16.31 0.38
N ILE A 48 -15.95 -16.28 0.86
CA ILE A 48 -16.90 -17.40 0.77
C ILE A 48 -17.27 -17.66 -0.69
N GLU A 49 -17.62 -16.61 -1.43
CA GLU A 49 -17.98 -16.70 -2.84
C GLU A 49 -16.83 -17.27 -3.69
N THR A 50 -15.59 -16.86 -3.42
CA THR A 50 -14.40 -17.38 -4.12
C THR A 50 -14.21 -18.86 -3.86
N LEU A 51 -14.38 -19.32 -2.61
CA LEU A 51 -14.30 -20.75 -2.27
C LEU A 51 -15.39 -21.54 -2.96
N GLN A 52 -16.63 -21.08 -2.92
CA GLN A 52 -17.77 -21.72 -3.58
C GLN A 52 -17.56 -21.84 -5.10
N ARG A 53 -17.09 -20.78 -5.76
CA ARG A 53 -16.75 -20.79 -7.19
C ARG A 53 -15.62 -21.76 -7.53
N LYS A 54 -14.57 -21.81 -6.70
CA LYS A 54 -13.46 -22.76 -6.89
C LYS A 54 -13.90 -24.21 -6.72
N ILE A 55 -14.70 -24.52 -5.69
CA ILE A 55 -15.27 -25.85 -5.48
C ILE A 55 -16.12 -26.27 -6.70
N LEU A 56 -16.96 -25.35 -7.20
CA LEU A 56 -17.78 -25.61 -8.37
C LEU A 56 -16.93 -25.90 -9.62
N ALA A 57 -15.89 -25.11 -9.85
CA ALA A 57 -14.98 -25.29 -10.98
C ALA A 57 -14.23 -26.63 -10.89
N LEU A 58 -13.66 -26.96 -9.72
CA LEU A 58 -12.98 -28.24 -9.48
C LEU A 58 -13.94 -29.44 -9.61
N THR A 59 -15.16 -29.31 -9.13
CA THR A 59 -16.18 -30.35 -9.28
C THR A 59 -16.53 -30.59 -10.75
N THR A 60 -16.59 -29.50 -11.55
CA THR A 60 -16.82 -29.61 -13.00
C THR A 60 -15.62 -30.25 -13.69
N GLU A 61 -14.39 -29.88 -13.35
CA GLU A 61 -13.16 -30.51 -13.85
C GLU A 61 -13.14 -32.00 -13.52
N LYS A 62 -13.41 -32.37 -12.27
CA LYS A 62 -13.49 -33.78 -11.83
C LYS A 62 -14.50 -34.58 -12.68
N ASN A 63 -15.70 -34.02 -12.89
CA ASN A 63 -16.74 -34.67 -13.69
C ASN A 63 -16.31 -34.89 -15.16
N ASN A 64 -15.55 -33.96 -15.73
CA ASN A 64 -15.02 -34.06 -17.08
C ASN A 64 -13.93 -35.18 -17.14
N LEU A 65 -12.97 -35.14 -16.21
CA LEU A 65 -11.93 -36.16 -16.11
C LEU A 65 -12.49 -37.56 -15.86
N ALA A 66 -13.54 -37.69 -15.05
CA ALA A 66 -14.24 -38.94 -14.84
C ALA A 66 -14.98 -39.48 -16.10
N ARG A 67 -15.34 -38.60 -17.01
CA ARG A 67 -15.89 -39.00 -18.33
C ARG A 67 -14.76 -39.46 -19.28
N GLU A 68 -13.63 -38.74 -19.26
CA GLU A 68 -12.44 -39.07 -20.07
C GLU A 68 -11.79 -40.40 -19.63
N SER A 69 -11.75 -40.70 -18.33
CA SER A 69 -11.22 -41.96 -17.81
C SER A 69 -12.03 -43.19 -18.28
N LYS A 70 -13.31 -43.01 -18.69
CA LYS A 70 -14.10 -44.07 -19.32
C LYS A 70 -13.64 -44.40 -20.75
N LEU A 71 -12.80 -43.54 -21.34
CA LEU A 71 -12.19 -43.69 -22.67
C LEU A 71 -10.76 -44.22 -22.62
N ASP A 72 -10.37 -44.89 -21.51
CA ASP A 72 -9.07 -45.55 -21.29
C ASP A 72 -7.89 -44.58 -21.10
N ILE A 73 -8.13 -43.34 -20.65
CA ILE A 73 -7.09 -42.39 -20.27
C ILE A 73 -7.00 -42.37 -18.74
N ASP A 74 -5.86 -42.82 -18.20
CA ASP A 74 -5.64 -42.85 -16.75
C ASP A 74 -5.47 -41.43 -16.19
N GLN A 75 -6.49 -40.95 -15.48
CA GLN A 75 -6.55 -39.63 -14.85
C GLN A 75 -6.71 -39.76 -13.32
N GLN A 76 -6.46 -40.94 -12.75
CA GLN A 76 -6.79 -41.23 -11.35
C GLN A 76 -6.02 -40.36 -10.35
N GLU A 77 -4.74 -40.08 -10.61
CA GLU A 77 -3.92 -39.21 -9.77
C GLU A 77 -4.48 -37.77 -9.72
N ARG A 78 -4.88 -37.26 -10.89
CA ARG A 78 -5.46 -35.90 -10.98
C ARG A 78 -6.79 -35.83 -10.26
N ILE A 79 -7.66 -36.84 -10.39
CA ILE A 79 -8.94 -36.91 -9.70
C ILE A 79 -8.72 -36.93 -8.18
N THR A 80 -7.78 -37.73 -7.68
CA THR A 80 -7.45 -37.81 -6.25
C THR A 80 -6.93 -36.47 -5.71
N HIS A 81 -6.10 -35.80 -6.48
CA HIS A 81 -5.62 -34.44 -6.11
C HIS A 81 -6.77 -33.41 -6.05
N ILE A 82 -7.67 -33.42 -7.02
CA ILE A 82 -8.85 -32.55 -7.04
C ILE A 82 -9.73 -32.84 -5.84
N ASP A 83 -9.95 -34.11 -5.48
CA ASP A 83 -10.76 -34.47 -4.31
C ASP A 83 -10.15 -33.95 -3.02
N SER A 84 -8.83 -34.01 -2.85
CA SER A 84 -8.16 -33.42 -1.70
C SER A 84 -8.35 -31.90 -1.61
N LEU A 85 -8.26 -31.20 -2.75
CA LEU A 85 -8.49 -29.75 -2.82
C LEU A 85 -9.93 -29.37 -2.50
N ILE A 86 -10.91 -30.12 -3.02
CA ILE A 86 -12.33 -29.91 -2.72
C ILE A 86 -12.60 -30.13 -1.23
N ALA A 87 -12.06 -31.20 -0.64
CA ALA A 87 -12.23 -31.49 0.78
C ALA A 87 -11.67 -30.35 1.67
N ASP A 88 -10.47 -29.85 1.34
CA ASP A 88 -9.82 -28.75 2.05
C ASP A 88 -10.64 -27.45 1.97
N MET A 89 -11.10 -27.10 0.76
CA MET A 89 -11.92 -25.90 0.54
C MET A 89 -13.30 -26.02 1.21
N SER A 90 -13.90 -27.22 1.21
CA SER A 90 -15.18 -27.46 1.85
C SER A 90 -15.07 -27.35 3.38
N SER A 91 -14.01 -27.86 3.99
CA SER A 91 -13.73 -27.69 5.42
C SER A 91 -13.56 -26.19 5.79
N GLN A 92 -12.87 -25.41 4.95
CA GLN A 92 -12.76 -23.98 5.16
C GLN A 92 -14.12 -23.28 5.06
N LEU A 93 -14.98 -23.69 4.13
CA LEU A 93 -16.32 -23.14 3.95
C LEU A 93 -17.20 -23.43 5.16
N GLU A 94 -17.19 -24.68 5.66
CA GLU A 94 -17.93 -25.09 6.87
C GLU A 94 -17.56 -24.30 8.11
N THR A 95 -16.35 -23.77 8.21
CA THR A 95 -15.92 -22.90 9.31
C THR A 95 -16.32 -21.43 9.08
N LEU A 96 -16.29 -20.96 7.83
CA LEU A 96 -16.53 -19.56 7.51
C LEU A 96 -18.03 -19.20 7.45
N GLU A 97 -18.88 -20.09 6.97
CA GLU A 97 -20.33 -19.82 6.86
C GLU A 97 -21.01 -19.58 8.21
N PRO A 98 -20.82 -20.40 9.27
CA PRO A 98 -21.40 -20.13 10.58
C PRO A 98 -20.86 -18.83 11.19
N ARG A 99 -19.56 -18.57 11.02
CA ARG A 99 -18.93 -17.34 11.47
C ARG A 99 -19.56 -16.12 10.80
N TRP A 100 -19.77 -16.17 9.49
CA TRP A 100 -20.42 -15.10 8.74
C TRP A 100 -21.84 -14.83 9.24
N GLN A 101 -22.65 -15.86 9.48
CA GLN A 101 -24.01 -15.71 10.01
C GLN A 101 -24.00 -15.08 11.41
N GLN A 102 -23.07 -15.47 12.27
CA GLN A 102 -22.91 -14.88 13.61
C GLN A 102 -22.46 -13.41 13.56
N GLU A 103 -21.50 -13.07 12.69
CA GLU A 103 -21.10 -11.67 12.48
C GLU A 103 -22.27 -10.82 11.98
N LYS A 104 -23.04 -11.34 11.03
CA LYS A 104 -24.21 -10.66 10.45
C LYS A 104 -25.30 -10.41 11.51
N GLN A 105 -25.55 -11.39 12.38
CA GLN A 105 -26.50 -11.24 13.48
C GLN A 105 -26.06 -10.18 14.49
N LEU A 106 -24.81 -10.23 14.96
CA LEU A 106 -24.27 -9.26 15.90
C LEU A 106 -24.28 -7.83 15.34
N ILE A 107 -24.01 -7.67 14.04
CA ILE A 107 -24.08 -6.36 13.39
C ILE A 107 -25.53 -5.86 13.28
N GLY A 108 -26.50 -6.75 13.06
CA GLY A 108 -27.92 -6.42 13.12
C GLY A 108 -28.35 -5.90 14.48
N GLU A 109 -27.95 -6.59 15.54
CA GLU A 109 -28.21 -6.19 16.93
C GLU A 109 -27.55 -4.84 17.27
N LEU A 110 -26.28 -4.66 16.89
CA LEU A 110 -25.55 -3.39 17.07
C LEU A 110 -26.22 -2.23 16.32
N LYS A 111 -26.76 -2.48 15.13
CA LYS A 111 -27.46 -1.45 14.34
C LYS A 111 -28.77 -1.05 15.01
N ALA A 112 -29.53 -1.99 15.55
CA ALA A 112 -30.76 -1.72 16.27
C ALA A 112 -30.48 -0.85 17.52
N ILE A 113 -29.53 -1.25 18.36
CA ILE A 113 -29.16 -0.49 19.57
C ILE A 113 -28.68 0.92 19.23
N ARG A 114 -27.86 1.08 18.19
CA ARG A 114 -27.40 2.41 17.75
C ARG A 114 -28.54 3.30 17.27
N SER A 115 -29.53 2.71 16.59
CA SER A 115 -30.72 3.43 16.17
C SER A 115 -31.55 3.91 17.38
N GLU A 116 -31.67 3.08 18.42
CA GLU A 116 -32.34 3.46 19.65
C GLU A 116 -31.60 4.58 20.39
N ILE A 117 -30.28 4.48 20.54
CA ILE A 117 -29.45 5.52 21.15
C ILE A 117 -29.58 6.84 20.41
N LEU A 118 -29.57 6.85 19.07
CA LEU A 118 -29.67 8.06 18.26
C LEU A 118 -31.05 8.71 18.30
N ASN A 119 -32.10 7.95 18.58
CA ASN A 119 -33.48 8.44 18.67
C ASN A 119 -33.88 8.85 20.10
N SER A 120 -33.03 8.60 21.09
CA SER A 120 -33.27 8.99 22.51
C SER A 120 -32.59 10.31 22.82
N ASP A 121 -33.31 11.26 23.42
CA ASP A 121 -32.76 12.54 23.86
C ASP A 121 -31.73 12.36 25.01
N GLU A 122 -31.90 11.34 25.86
CA GLU A 122 -30.91 10.92 26.87
C GLU A 122 -30.63 9.42 26.66
N PRO A 123 -29.44 9.01 26.21
CA PRO A 123 -29.11 7.61 26.02
C PRO A 123 -29.02 6.88 27.36
N ASP A 124 -29.80 5.80 27.52
CA ASP A 124 -29.76 4.93 28.66
C ASP A 124 -28.36 4.30 28.82
N THR A 125 -27.79 4.38 30.01
CA THR A 125 -26.48 3.79 30.34
C THR A 125 -26.45 2.27 30.07
N ALA A 126 -27.59 1.57 30.23
CA ALA A 126 -27.72 0.17 29.91
C ALA A 126 -27.54 -0.13 28.39
N LEU A 127 -28.07 0.73 27.52
CA LEU A 127 -27.90 0.59 26.07
C LEU A 127 -26.45 0.86 25.64
N LEU A 128 -25.77 1.82 26.27
CA LEU A 128 -24.35 2.10 26.02
C LEU A 128 -23.46 0.92 26.43
N ASP A 129 -23.73 0.30 27.57
CA ASP A 129 -22.97 -0.86 28.05
C ASP A 129 -23.23 -2.09 27.19
N GLN A 130 -24.46 -2.29 26.74
CA GLN A 130 -24.83 -3.36 25.81
C GLN A 130 -24.14 -3.17 24.44
N GLN A 131 -24.09 -1.94 23.93
CA GLN A 131 -23.35 -1.61 22.70
C GLN A 131 -21.86 -1.94 22.83
N LYS A 132 -21.23 -1.60 23.96
CA LYS A 132 -19.81 -1.91 24.22
C LYS A 132 -19.56 -3.42 24.22
N GLN A 133 -20.37 -4.19 24.99
CA GLN A 133 -20.23 -5.65 25.05
C GLN A 133 -20.36 -6.31 23.69
N LEU A 134 -21.35 -5.92 22.88
CA LEU A 134 -21.53 -6.46 21.52
C LEU A 134 -20.37 -6.07 20.59
N THR A 135 -19.84 -4.85 20.74
CA THR A 135 -18.69 -4.39 19.96
C THR A 135 -17.43 -5.18 20.29
N GLU A 136 -17.18 -5.44 21.58
CA GLU A 136 -16.07 -6.28 22.04
C GLU A 136 -16.20 -7.72 21.57
N LYS A 137 -17.39 -8.29 21.66
CA LYS A 137 -17.68 -9.64 21.17
C LYS A 137 -17.45 -9.75 19.65
N LEU A 138 -17.90 -8.75 18.89
CA LEU A 138 -17.66 -8.70 17.45
C LEU A 138 -16.17 -8.59 17.13
N LYS A 139 -15.43 -7.69 17.80
CA LYS A 139 -13.97 -7.55 17.63
C LYS A 139 -13.21 -8.84 17.96
N ALA A 140 -13.57 -9.52 19.04
CA ALA A 140 -12.95 -10.79 19.43
C ALA A 140 -13.19 -11.90 18.39
N MET A 141 -14.36 -11.89 17.74
CA MET A 141 -14.69 -12.85 16.68
C MET A 141 -13.99 -12.53 15.35
N GLN A 142 -13.93 -11.25 14.98
CA GLN A 142 -13.37 -10.80 13.72
C GLN A 142 -11.84 -10.81 13.67
N GLN A 143 -11.19 -10.53 14.81
CA GLN A 143 -9.74 -10.37 14.88
C GLN A 143 -9.21 -9.47 13.75
N ASP A 144 -8.27 -9.98 12.93
CA ASP A 144 -7.68 -9.24 11.79
C ASP A 144 -8.44 -9.47 10.47
N THR A 145 -9.46 -10.33 10.43
CA THR A 145 -10.14 -10.74 9.20
C THR A 145 -11.67 -10.66 9.28
N PRO A 146 -12.26 -9.45 9.30
CA PRO A 146 -13.71 -9.30 9.33
C PRO A 146 -14.35 -9.82 8.03
N LEU A 147 -15.44 -10.58 8.16
CA LEU A 147 -16.25 -11.02 7.03
C LEU A 147 -17.34 -10.00 6.68
N VAL A 148 -17.87 -9.30 7.68
CA VAL A 148 -18.87 -8.25 7.52
C VAL A 148 -18.42 -6.98 8.25
N MET A 149 -18.52 -5.84 7.58
CA MET A 149 -18.13 -4.55 8.15
C MET A 149 -19.33 -3.91 8.85
N SER A 150 -19.14 -3.50 10.12
CA SER A 150 -20.22 -2.87 10.91
C SER A 150 -20.33 -1.36 10.71
N LEU A 151 -19.23 -0.69 10.39
CA LEU A 151 -19.08 0.76 10.26
C LEU A 151 -18.03 1.09 9.19
N VAL A 152 -18.07 2.34 8.74
CA VAL A 152 -16.96 2.93 7.99
C VAL A 152 -15.95 3.49 9.00
N ASP A 153 -14.89 2.75 9.22
CA ASP A 153 -13.75 3.07 10.08
C ASP A 153 -12.45 3.20 9.26
N THR A 154 -11.33 3.39 9.93
CA THR A 154 -10.01 3.46 9.29
C THR A 154 -9.67 2.21 8.50
N HIS A 155 -10.07 1.02 8.98
CA HIS A 155 -9.83 -0.24 8.28
C HIS A 155 -10.64 -0.38 7.00
N ALA A 156 -11.91 0.04 7.01
CA ALA A 156 -12.75 0.04 5.82
C ALA A 156 -12.16 0.94 4.72
N VAL A 157 -11.67 2.11 5.09
CA VAL A 157 -10.98 3.05 4.19
C VAL A 157 -9.67 2.47 3.68
N ALA A 158 -8.84 1.91 4.55
CA ALA A 158 -7.56 1.30 4.19
C ALA A 158 -7.73 0.10 3.24
N ASN A 159 -8.78 -0.71 3.41
CA ASN A 159 -9.12 -1.80 2.49
C ASN A 159 -9.39 -1.30 1.06
N VAL A 160 -10.10 -0.17 0.91
CA VAL A 160 -10.33 0.41 -0.43
C VAL A 160 -9.02 0.90 -1.06
N VAL A 161 -8.18 1.58 -0.27
CA VAL A 161 -6.85 2.02 -0.74
C VAL A 161 -5.99 0.82 -1.13
N SER A 162 -6.02 -0.26 -0.35
CA SER A 162 -5.29 -1.50 -0.63
C SER A 162 -5.68 -2.08 -1.99
N ASP A 163 -6.97 -2.15 -2.29
CA ASP A 163 -7.44 -2.68 -3.56
C ASP A 163 -7.08 -1.79 -4.76
N TRP A 164 -7.04 -0.47 -4.55
CA TRP A 164 -6.69 0.47 -5.62
C TRP A 164 -5.18 0.57 -5.88
N THR A 165 -4.36 0.34 -4.84
CA THR A 165 -2.91 0.54 -4.89
C THR A 165 -2.10 -0.75 -4.84
N GLY A 166 -2.70 -1.86 -4.39
CA GLY A 166 -2.01 -3.13 -4.14
C GLY A 166 -1.21 -3.15 -2.83
N ILE A 167 -1.25 -2.09 -2.02
CA ILE A 167 -0.50 -2.00 -0.76
C ILE A 167 -1.29 -2.69 0.36
N PRO A 168 -0.72 -3.65 1.10
CA PRO A 168 -1.42 -4.36 2.16
C PRO A 168 -1.92 -3.45 3.29
N VAL A 169 -3.18 -3.65 3.73
CA VAL A 169 -3.81 -2.85 4.82
C VAL A 169 -2.98 -2.82 6.09
N GLY A 170 -2.37 -3.94 6.46
CA GLY A 170 -1.52 -4.02 7.65
C GLY A 170 -0.30 -3.09 7.64
N LYS A 171 0.17 -2.68 6.46
CA LYS A 171 1.24 -1.68 6.32
C LYS A 171 0.72 -0.23 6.39
N MET A 172 -0.58 -0.01 6.17
CA MET A 172 -1.21 1.32 6.22
C MET A 172 -1.73 1.70 7.60
N VAL A 173 -2.19 0.71 8.37
CA VAL A 173 -2.86 0.90 9.67
C VAL A 173 -1.93 0.65 10.85
N LYS A 174 -0.83 -0.11 10.66
CA LYS A 174 0.19 -0.27 11.70
C LYS A 174 0.83 1.07 12.02
N ASP A 175 1.04 1.27 13.31
CA ASP A 175 1.63 2.48 13.87
C ASP A 175 2.96 2.80 13.15
N GLU A 176 2.92 3.84 12.32
CA GLU A 176 4.04 4.28 11.48
C GLU A 176 5.26 4.63 12.35
N LEU A 177 5.00 5.10 13.57
CA LEU A 177 6.02 5.40 14.56
C LEU A 177 6.81 4.14 14.95
N GLN A 178 6.13 3.00 15.16
CA GLN A 178 6.78 1.73 15.49
C GLN A 178 7.66 1.22 14.34
N ALA A 179 7.20 1.36 13.10
CA ALA A 179 7.97 0.95 11.93
C ALA A 179 9.23 1.80 11.74
N VAL A 180 9.13 3.12 12.01
CA VAL A 180 10.26 4.05 11.93
C VAL A 180 11.22 3.85 13.11
N LEU A 181 10.71 3.59 14.33
CA LEU A 181 11.55 3.34 15.50
C LEU A 181 12.38 2.06 15.38
N ASN A 182 11.85 1.03 14.74
CA ASN A 182 12.52 -0.27 14.55
C ASN A 182 13.11 -0.42 13.14
N LEU A 183 13.34 0.69 12.42
CA LEU A 183 13.78 0.68 11.03
C LEU A 183 15.16 0.03 10.87
N ASP A 184 16.10 0.33 11.75
CA ASP A 184 17.44 -0.25 11.82
C ASP A 184 17.39 -1.79 11.90
N GLN A 185 16.62 -2.33 12.84
CA GLN A 185 16.47 -3.77 13.02
C GLN A 185 15.79 -4.45 11.84
N THR A 186 14.87 -3.74 11.19
CA THR A 186 14.14 -4.29 10.04
C THR A 186 15.05 -4.33 8.80
N LEU A 187 15.85 -3.30 8.58
CA LEU A 187 16.81 -3.24 7.48
C LEU A 187 17.97 -4.25 7.69
N ALA A 188 18.47 -4.40 8.91
CA ALA A 188 19.55 -5.36 9.23
C ALA A 188 19.18 -6.83 8.95
N LYS A 189 17.90 -7.17 8.87
CA LYS A 189 17.45 -8.52 8.47
C LYS A 189 17.68 -8.83 6.98
N ARG A 190 17.73 -7.79 6.14
CA ARG A 190 17.89 -7.93 4.68
C ARG A 190 19.30 -7.57 4.22
N ILE A 191 19.94 -6.65 4.91
CA ILE A 191 21.25 -6.08 4.55
C ILE A 191 22.25 -6.54 5.59
N ILE A 192 23.19 -7.38 5.18
CA ILE A 192 24.17 -8.01 6.06
C ILE A 192 25.47 -7.19 6.05
N ASP A 193 26.10 -7.05 7.24
CA ASP A 193 27.40 -6.40 7.43
C ASP A 193 27.46 -4.90 7.03
N GLN A 194 26.32 -4.18 7.12
CA GLN A 194 26.24 -2.74 6.86
C GLN A 194 25.61 -1.95 8.03
N ASP A 195 25.78 -2.42 9.25
CA ASP A 195 25.09 -1.91 10.45
C ASP A 195 25.28 -0.40 10.63
N HIS A 196 26.49 0.12 10.45
CA HIS A 196 26.76 1.55 10.58
C HIS A 196 25.99 2.40 9.55
N GLY A 197 25.94 1.94 8.30
CA GLY A 197 25.20 2.64 7.24
C GLY A 197 23.68 2.60 7.49
N ILE A 198 23.17 1.45 7.92
CA ILE A 198 21.76 1.24 8.27
C ILE A 198 21.36 2.14 9.45
N GLU A 199 22.17 2.21 10.50
CA GLU A 199 21.92 3.06 11.67
C GLU A 199 21.90 4.55 11.28
N ALA A 200 22.82 5.01 10.44
CA ALA A 200 22.86 6.39 9.96
C ALA A 200 21.59 6.75 9.15
N ILE A 201 21.16 5.84 8.26
CA ILE A 201 19.93 6.00 7.47
C ILE A 201 18.71 6.03 8.38
N ALA A 202 18.58 5.07 9.30
CA ALA A 202 17.47 4.98 10.22
C ALA A 202 17.35 6.23 11.10
N LYS A 203 18.44 6.68 11.68
CA LYS A 203 18.49 7.88 12.53
C LYS A 203 18.08 9.15 11.77
N ARG A 204 18.54 9.30 10.52
CA ARG A 204 18.13 10.44 9.68
C ARG A 204 16.63 10.43 9.39
N ILE A 205 16.08 9.27 9.03
CA ILE A 205 14.65 9.11 8.75
C ILE A 205 13.80 9.35 10.02
N GLN A 206 14.25 8.85 11.18
CA GLN A 206 13.60 9.11 12.47
C GLN A 206 13.57 10.61 12.78
N THR A 207 14.67 11.34 12.56
CA THR A 207 14.74 12.79 12.78
C THR A 207 13.76 13.55 11.87
N ALA A 208 13.70 13.20 10.59
CA ALA A 208 12.78 13.82 9.64
C ALA A 208 11.31 13.55 9.99
N ARG A 209 10.99 12.32 10.41
CA ARG A 209 9.62 11.94 10.82
C ARG A 209 9.19 12.56 12.15
N ALA A 210 10.14 12.88 13.03
CA ALA A 210 9.88 13.64 14.25
C ALA A 210 9.65 15.15 14.00
N SER A 211 9.66 15.59 12.74
CA SER A 211 9.54 17.01 12.35
C SER A 211 10.61 17.91 12.98
N LEU A 212 11.79 17.36 13.23
CA LEU A 212 12.94 18.09 13.79
C LEU A 212 13.84 18.67 12.68
N ASP A 213 13.40 18.61 11.44
CA ASP A 213 14.14 19.04 10.26
C ASP A 213 13.31 20.00 9.39
N ASP A 214 13.89 20.56 8.33
CA ASP A 214 13.21 21.43 7.38
C ASP A 214 12.12 20.62 6.63
N PRO A 215 10.84 20.99 6.78
CA PRO A 215 9.72 20.23 6.19
C PRO A 215 9.66 20.33 4.66
N ASN A 216 10.43 21.24 4.06
CA ASN A 216 10.46 21.40 2.61
C ASN A 216 11.49 20.49 1.93
N LYS A 217 12.48 19.97 2.65
CA LYS A 217 13.53 19.11 2.12
C LYS A 217 13.08 17.65 2.01
N PRO A 218 13.72 16.83 1.14
CA PRO A 218 13.51 15.39 1.12
C PRO A 218 13.73 14.76 2.51
N ILE A 219 13.03 13.66 2.82
CA ILE A 219 13.16 12.92 4.10
C ILE A 219 14.62 12.57 4.38
N GLY A 220 15.36 12.18 3.35
CA GLY A 220 16.78 11.93 3.43
C GLY A 220 17.40 11.85 2.04
N VAL A 221 18.66 12.29 1.95
CA VAL A 221 19.50 12.13 0.77
C VAL A 221 20.74 11.36 1.23
N PHE A 222 20.95 10.18 0.66
CA PHE A 222 22.03 9.26 1.05
C PHE A 222 22.89 8.92 -0.15
N MET A 223 24.21 8.93 0.05
CA MET A 223 25.16 8.45 -0.95
C MET A 223 25.79 7.15 -0.47
N LEU A 224 25.58 6.08 -1.21
CA LEU A 224 26.15 4.76 -0.95
C LEU A 224 27.28 4.50 -1.94
N ALA A 225 28.52 4.65 -1.47
CA ALA A 225 29.73 4.41 -2.26
C ALA A 225 30.38 3.08 -1.86
N GLY A 226 30.80 2.30 -2.85
CA GLY A 226 31.45 1.02 -2.61
C GLY A 226 31.38 0.08 -3.81
N PRO A 227 32.11 -1.04 -3.81
CA PRO A 227 32.15 -1.98 -4.92
C PRO A 227 30.77 -2.59 -5.23
N SER A 228 30.63 -3.20 -6.40
CA SER A 228 29.41 -3.90 -6.76
C SER A 228 29.12 -5.09 -5.81
N GLY A 229 27.84 -5.35 -5.51
CA GLY A 229 27.41 -6.48 -4.69
C GLY A 229 27.37 -6.23 -3.18
N VAL A 230 27.70 -5.04 -2.67
CA VAL A 230 27.67 -4.72 -1.23
C VAL A 230 26.28 -4.34 -0.69
N GLY A 231 25.22 -4.47 -1.46
CA GLY A 231 23.85 -4.23 -0.99
C GLY A 231 23.29 -2.82 -1.26
N LYS A 232 23.95 -1.96 -2.07
CA LYS A 232 23.48 -0.60 -2.35
C LYS A 232 22.05 -0.54 -2.86
N THR A 233 21.76 -1.30 -3.91
CA THR A 233 20.39 -1.37 -4.50
C THR A 233 19.40 -2.06 -3.56
N GLU A 234 19.84 -3.09 -2.84
CA GLU A 234 19.02 -3.80 -1.86
C GLU A 234 18.59 -2.88 -0.70
N THR A 235 19.44 -1.94 -0.30
CA THR A 235 19.10 -0.92 0.69
C THR A 235 17.94 -0.04 0.22
N ALA A 236 17.93 0.36 -1.04
CA ALA A 236 16.84 1.14 -1.62
C ALA A 236 15.52 0.35 -1.68
N LEU A 237 15.58 -0.92 -2.09
CA LEU A 237 14.42 -1.83 -2.13
C LEU A 237 13.85 -2.08 -0.73
N ALA A 238 14.73 -2.37 0.24
CA ALA A 238 14.33 -2.60 1.64
C ALA A 238 13.66 -1.37 2.27
N LEU A 239 14.16 -0.16 1.96
CA LEU A 239 13.54 1.10 2.40
C LEU A 239 12.17 1.32 1.75
N ALA A 240 12.04 1.09 0.45
CA ALA A 240 10.76 1.20 -0.26
C ALA A 240 9.72 0.23 0.31
N ASP A 241 10.11 -1.01 0.56
CA ASP A 241 9.23 -2.01 1.16
C ASP A 241 8.80 -1.64 2.58
N THR A 242 9.74 -1.21 3.43
CA THR A 242 9.48 -0.94 4.85
C THR A 242 8.67 0.34 5.06
N LEU A 243 9.02 1.43 4.36
CA LEU A 243 8.46 2.76 4.61
C LEU A 243 7.28 3.11 3.71
N TYR A 244 7.26 2.60 2.48
CA TYR A 244 6.26 2.97 1.48
C TYR A 244 5.36 1.80 1.04
N GLY A 245 5.47 0.64 1.71
CA GLY A 245 4.52 -0.45 1.57
C GLY A 245 4.77 -1.40 0.41
N GLY A 246 5.93 -1.34 -0.24
CA GLY A 246 6.31 -2.30 -1.27
C GLY A 246 7.47 -1.83 -2.15
N GLU A 247 8.23 -2.78 -2.69
CA GLU A 247 9.36 -2.53 -3.59
C GLU A 247 8.95 -1.80 -4.89
N HIS A 248 7.68 -1.86 -5.27
CA HIS A 248 7.16 -1.11 -6.41
C HIS A 248 7.13 0.41 -6.21
N ASN A 249 7.32 0.91 -4.98
CA ASN A 249 7.44 2.33 -4.66
C ASN A 249 8.89 2.84 -4.74
N ILE A 250 9.70 2.19 -5.56
CA ILE A 250 11.01 2.68 -5.98
C ILE A 250 10.92 3.31 -7.38
N ILE A 251 11.66 4.38 -7.58
CA ILE A 251 11.90 5.02 -8.87
C ILE A 251 13.39 4.88 -9.15
N THR A 252 13.76 4.00 -10.06
CA THR A 252 15.16 3.75 -10.41
C THR A 252 15.53 4.51 -11.67
N ILE A 253 16.56 5.33 -11.59
CA ILE A 253 17.13 6.07 -12.72
C ILE A 253 18.61 5.66 -12.83
N ASN A 254 18.96 5.04 -13.95
CA ASN A 254 20.35 4.70 -14.26
C ASN A 254 21.07 5.91 -14.84
N MET A 255 21.99 6.49 -14.09
CA MET A 255 22.71 7.71 -14.46
C MET A 255 23.66 7.50 -15.65
N SER A 256 24.02 6.27 -15.98
CA SER A 256 24.80 5.95 -17.17
C SER A 256 24.09 6.27 -18.48
N GLU A 257 22.76 6.42 -18.46
CA GLU A 257 21.96 6.85 -19.63
C GLU A 257 22.00 8.37 -19.85
N TYR A 258 22.52 9.14 -18.88
CA TYR A 258 22.52 10.61 -18.85
C TYR A 258 23.94 11.19 -18.85
N GLN A 259 24.78 10.66 -19.71
CA GLN A 259 26.20 11.10 -19.85
C GLN A 259 26.34 12.36 -20.72
N GLU A 260 25.33 12.70 -21.49
CA GLU A 260 25.37 13.82 -22.43
C GLU A 260 24.40 14.94 -22.01
N ALA A 261 24.80 16.20 -22.23
CA ALA A 261 24.03 17.37 -21.81
C ALA A 261 22.59 17.40 -22.35
N HIS A 262 22.37 16.91 -23.58
CA HIS A 262 21.02 16.88 -24.16
C HIS A 262 20.06 15.88 -23.47
N THR A 263 20.58 14.88 -22.79
CA THR A 263 19.76 13.89 -22.07
C THR A 263 19.13 14.45 -20.79
N VAL A 264 19.63 15.58 -20.28
CA VAL A 264 19.07 16.28 -19.11
C VAL A 264 17.60 16.64 -19.30
N SER A 265 17.23 17.06 -20.52
CA SER A 265 15.83 17.35 -20.86
C SER A 265 14.91 16.13 -20.75
N THR A 266 15.43 14.93 -20.94
CA THR A 266 14.64 13.69 -20.77
C THR A 266 14.28 13.42 -19.31
N LEU A 267 15.17 13.81 -18.37
CA LEU A 267 14.87 13.68 -16.92
C LEU A 267 13.81 14.67 -16.45
N LYS A 268 13.95 15.92 -16.85
CA LYS A 268 13.12 17.04 -16.40
C LYS A 268 11.86 17.23 -17.25
N GLY A 269 11.92 16.87 -18.52
CA GLY A 269 10.95 17.20 -19.56
C GLY A 269 11.50 18.30 -20.48
N ALA A 270 11.14 18.23 -21.75
CA ALA A 270 11.58 19.22 -22.75
C ALA A 270 10.79 20.53 -22.59
N PRO A 271 11.46 21.70 -22.64
CA PRO A 271 10.78 22.99 -22.62
C PRO A 271 10.01 23.26 -23.92
N PRO A 272 9.09 24.25 -23.95
CA PRO A 272 8.33 24.60 -25.14
C PRO A 272 9.21 24.86 -26.35
N GLY A 273 8.87 24.24 -27.49
CA GLY A 273 9.58 24.37 -28.75
C GLY A 273 10.68 23.34 -29.02
N TYR A 274 10.95 22.45 -28.08
CA TYR A 274 11.88 21.34 -28.26
C TYR A 274 11.17 20.00 -28.52
N VAL A 275 11.90 19.08 -29.18
CA VAL A 275 11.40 17.71 -29.43
C VAL A 275 11.12 17.01 -28.08
N GLY A 276 9.94 16.37 -27.93
CA GLY A 276 9.50 15.75 -26.69
C GLY A 276 8.73 16.69 -25.74
N TYR A 277 8.43 17.92 -26.16
CA TYR A 277 7.54 18.80 -25.39
C TYR A 277 6.17 18.15 -25.16
N GLY A 278 5.70 18.15 -23.89
CA GLY A 278 4.42 17.53 -23.50
C GLY A 278 4.50 16.04 -23.12
N GLU A 279 5.64 15.37 -23.33
CA GLU A 279 5.79 13.97 -22.91
C GLU A 279 6.11 13.82 -21.41
N GLY A 280 6.49 14.93 -20.73
CA GLY A 280 6.95 14.94 -19.35
C GLY A 280 8.35 14.34 -19.18
N GLY A 281 9.03 14.68 -18.09
CA GLY A 281 10.35 14.08 -17.78
C GLY A 281 10.22 12.74 -17.07
N VAL A 282 11.13 11.83 -17.32
CA VAL A 282 11.15 10.48 -16.70
C VAL A 282 11.14 10.58 -15.18
N LEU A 283 11.98 11.43 -14.60
CA LEU A 283 12.04 11.62 -13.15
C LEU A 283 10.83 12.40 -12.63
N THR A 284 10.51 13.54 -13.27
CA THR A 284 9.45 14.44 -12.80
C THR A 284 8.09 13.78 -12.84
N GLU A 285 7.76 13.06 -13.90
CA GLU A 285 6.50 12.31 -14.00
C GLU A 285 6.45 11.13 -13.01
N ALA A 286 7.57 10.40 -12.83
CA ALA A 286 7.62 9.30 -11.90
C ALA A 286 7.37 9.76 -10.45
N VAL A 287 8.02 10.85 -10.01
CA VAL A 287 7.84 11.43 -8.67
C VAL A 287 6.45 12.06 -8.52
N ARG A 288 5.94 12.75 -9.55
CA ARG A 288 4.57 13.29 -9.54
C ARG A 288 3.53 12.19 -9.32
N ARG A 289 3.73 11.03 -9.95
CA ARG A 289 2.84 9.85 -9.81
C ARG A 289 3.04 9.13 -8.48
N LYS A 290 4.26 9.11 -7.95
CA LYS A 290 4.63 8.42 -6.71
C LYS A 290 5.41 9.34 -5.77
N PRO A 291 4.77 10.34 -5.14
CA PRO A 291 5.45 11.31 -4.27
C PRO A 291 6.01 10.67 -2.99
N TYR A 292 5.46 9.54 -2.56
CA TYR A 292 5.97 8.72 -1.46
C TYR A 292 6.74 7.53 -2.03
N SER A 293 8.02 7.75 -2.34
CA SER A 293 8.86 6.76 -3.00
C SER A 293 10.33 6.88 -2.58
N VAL A 294 11.08 5.82 -2.85
CA VAL A 294 12.55 5.88 -2.84
C VAL A 294 13.00 6.17 -4.26
N VAL A 295 13.74 7.25 -4.46
CA VAL A 295 14.35 7.60 -5.73
C VAL A 295 15.79 7.10 -5.70
N LEU A 296 16.08 6.07 -6.50
CA LEU A 296 17.42 5.49 -6.65
C LEU A 296 18.09 6.04 -7.90
N LEU A 297 19.18 6.77 -7.70
CA LEU A 297 20.05 7.29 -8.75
C LEU A 297 21.29 6.41 -8.82
N ASP A 298 21.27 5.46 -9.75
CA ASP A 298 22.33 4.44 -9.83
C ASP A 298 23.50 4.92 -10.72
N GLU A 299 24.74 4.63 -10.31
CA GLU A 299 25.97 5.00 -11.00
C GLU A 299 26.12 6.52 -11.23
N VAL A 300 25.92 7.32 -10.17
CA VAL A 300 25.87 8.79 -10.25
C VAL A 300 27.15 9.42 -10.79
N GLU A 301 28.29 8.74 -10.62
CA GLU A 301 29.60 9.17 -11.14
C GLU A 301 29.68 9.22 -12.68
N LYS A 302 28.76 8.55 -13.37
CA LYS A 302 28.71 8.52 -14.83
C LYS A 302 27.86 9.64 -15.46
N ALA A 303 27.07 10.33 -14.64
CA ALA A 303 26.17 11.38 -15.12
C ALA A 303 26.92 12.64 -15.59
N HIS A 304 26.32 13.34 -16.54
CA HIS A 304 26.82 14.67 -16.94
C HIS A 304 26.75 15.67 -15.78
N PRO A 305 27.69 16.63 -15.66
CA PRO A 305 27.65 17.65 -14.59
C PRO A 305 26.33 18.41 -14.47
N ASP A 306 25.68 18.72 -15.57
CA ASP A 306 24.39 19.43 -15.59
C ASP A 306 23.28 18.62 -14.90
N VAL A 307 23.35 17.29 -14.91
CA VAL A 307 22.46 16.41 -14.17
C VAL A 307 22.66 16.58 -12.67
N HIS A 308 23.91 16.64 -12.22
CA HIS A 308 24.23 16.89 -10.81
C HIS A 308 23.67 18.22 -10.33
N GLU A 309 23.71 19.27 -11.15
CA GLU A 309 23.21 20.61 -10.80
C GLU A 309 21.69 20.59 -10.54
N ILE A 310 20.93 19.84 -11.32
CA ILE A 310 19.49 19.65 -11.09
C ILE A 310 19.25 19.02 -9.74
N PHE A 311 20.00 17.98 -9.39
CA PHE A 311 19.80 17.28 -8.12
C PHE A 311 20.24 18.12 -6.92
N PHE A 312 21.22 18.99 -7.02
CA PHE A 312 21.55 19.95 -5.96
C PHE A 312 20.36 20.84 -5.60
N GLN A 313 19.62 21.30 -6.60
CA GLN A 313 18.38 22.06 -6.36
C GLN A 313 17.37 21.23 -5.57
N VAL A 314 17.16 19.97 -5.94
CA VAL A 314 16.23 19.06 -5.24
C VAL A 314 16.69 18.81 -3.81
N PHE A 315 17.98 18.60 -3.57
CA PHE A 315 18.51 18.32 -2.24
C PHE A 315 18.40 19.53 -1.29
N ASP A 316 18.57 20.74 -1.82
CA ASP A 316 18.50 21.96 -1.01
C ASP A 316 17.09 22.48 -0.83
N LYS A 317 16.30 22.53 -1.89
CA LYS A 317 14.95 23.11 -1.88
C LYS A 317 13.82 22.09 -1.74
N GLY A 318 14.08 20.80 -1.99
CA GLY A 318 13.09 19.72 -1.95
C GLY A 318 12.12 19.70 -3.14
N TRP A 319 12.36 20.48 -4.19
CA TRP A 319 11.52 20.52 -5.37
C TRP A 319 12.31 20.91 -6.63
N MET A 320 11.71 20.64 -7.78
CA MET A 320 12.18 21.13 -9.07
C MET A 320 10.99 21.48 -9.98
N GLU A 321 11.23 22.29 -10.99
CA GLU A 321 10.27 22.52 -12.06
C GLU A 321 10.50 21.53 -13.20
N ASP A 322 9.41 21.00 -13.77
CA ASP A 322 9.48 20.21 -14.99
C ASP A 322 9.66 21.09 -16.24
N GLY A 323 9.69 20.47 -17.45
CA GLY A 323 9.83 21.19 -18.71
C GLY A 323 8.66 22.14 -19.04
N GLU A 324 7.51 22.00 -18.38
CA GLU A 324 6.35 22.85 -18.54
C GLU A 324 6.23 23.90 -17.43
N GLY A 325 7.20 23.99 -16.52
CA GLY A 325 7.19 24.90 -15.38
C GLY A 325 6.30 24.45 -14.22
N ARG A 326 5.87 23.19 -14.19
CA ARG A 326 5.10 22.65 -13.05
C ARG A 326 6.04 22.32 -11.90
N TYR A 327 5.58 22.65 -10.69
CA TYR A 327 6.27 22.36 -9.45
C TYR A 327 6.15 20.87 -9.09
N ILE A 328 7.28 20.19 -8.98
CA ILE A 328 7.38 18.78 -8.59
C ILE A 328 8.04 18.68 -7.23
N ASP A 329 7.31 18.15 -6.25
CA ASP A 329 7.67 18.09 -4.84
C ASP A 329 8.34 16.76 -4.48
N PHE A 330 9.51 16.82 -3.86
CA PHE A 330 10.31 15.67 -3.41
C PHE A 330 10.35 15.53 -1.87
N LYS A 331 9.63 16.38 -1.12
CA LYS A 331 9.69 16.39 0.36
C LYS A 331 9.31 15.07 1.01
N ASN A 332 8.50 14.24 0.36
CA ASN A 332 8.08 12.93 0.85
C ASN A 332 8.94 11.78 0.28
N ALA A 333 9.92 12.07 -0.55
CA ALA A 333 10.82 11.09 -1.13
C ALA A 333 12.08 10.89 -0.27
N ILE A 334 12.63 9.68 -0.37
CA ILE A 334 13.99 9.37 0.08
C ILE A 334 14.84 9.21 -1.17
N ILE A 335 15.95 9.92 -1.23
CA ILE A 335 16.84 9.91 -2.40
C ILE A 335 18.10 9.12 -2.04
N ILE A 336 18.41 8.12 -2.84
CA ILE A 336 19.60 7.28 -2.70
C ILE A 336 20.42 7.40 -3.97
N LEU A 337 21.67 7.83 -3.80
CA LEU A 337 22.67 7.86 -4.85
C LEU A 337 23.62 6.68 -4.66
N THR A 338 23.94 5.96 -5.72
CA THR A 338 24.99 4.92 -5.67
C THR A 338 26.16 5.32 -6.54
N ALA A 339 27.35 5.00 -6.06
CA ALA A 339 28.61 5.13 -6.78
C ALA A 339 29.47 3.88 -6.58
N ASN A 340 30.31 3.58 -7.56
CA ASN A 340 31.29 2.48 -7.50
C ASN A 340 32.69 3.02 -7.25
#